data_f77453a49a2af364b27c8aade3cbb2e1
#
_entry.id   f77453a49a2af364b27c8aade3cbb2e1
#
_cell.length_a   1.000
_cell.length_b   1.000
_cell.length_c   1.000
_cell.angle_alpha   90.00
_cell.angle_beta   90.00
_cell.angle_gamma   90.00
#
_symmetry.space_group_name_H-M   'P 1'
#
loop_
_entity.id
_entity.type
_entity.pdbx_description
1 polymer ?
#
loop_
_entity_poly.entity_id
_entity_poly.type
_entity_poly.pdbx_seq_one_letter_code
_entity_poly.pdbx_strand_id
1 'polypeptide(L)'
;MPEVERTDRPPAVKNSRQEFWTQGLRRSGAPYLSALFSTVVVAQFAQYLWPTAIVLKGQPAGVVVQFVGFGIAVVLWWLYRPTDSRPRAFAWLVGAWASLWVVTVGLSVLHGDLFNLTAILVLPSLAMIWLKKPSLPAMFIAGDSFALALVLVAIASQLLDFAGIKELHYEGWNRWPLLTDITGPIGRWEGPFGNVNYAGPIGAFLVVWGLLRSGWRRALFVLAGAVIILVSDSRTSMLSCAVGVAVLIAVAPRLGAFRTPLLLRVAAPVAVALAFFGYVLVIDPTLNLRTPVWEVFLSQWRTSPVSGVGASGIQSAIDAGTLQSWANHGHNLLIDPLMRYGLLGVVALIAVIIVSGVIATKAARLGVAASAVLLATCLADGISEDLVDWRYLGVQAVPLLLAGLLGAAWLTQARREKT
;
A
#
# COMPACT_ATOMS: atom_id res chain seq x y z
N MET A 1 61.58 -19.38 -32.00
CA MET A 1 60.21 -19.44 -31.45
C MET A 1 60.00 -18.20 -30.62
N PRO A 2 59.18 -17.20 -30.99
CA PRO A 2 58.92 -16.05 -30.14
C PRO A 2 57.81 -16.37 -29.15
N GLU A 3 58.07 -16.01 -27.91
CA GLU A 3 57.16 -16.05 -26.75
C GLU A 3 55.97 -15.13 -26.99
N VAL A 4 54.75 -15.69 -26.98
CA VAL A 4 53.48 -14.92 -27.05
C VAL A 4 53.12 -14.51 -25.62
N GLU A 5 53.39 -13.26 -25.31
CA GLU A 5 52.98 -12.57 -24.07
C GLU A 5 51.45 -12.41 -24.05
N ARG A 6 50.76 -13.29 -23.30
CA ARG A 6 49.34 -13.17 -23.01
C ARG A 6 49.10 -12.18 -21.89
N THR A 7 48.87 -10.92 -22.21
CA THR A 7 48.36 -9.90 -21.30
C THR A 7 46.99 -9.39 -21.75
N ASP A 8 45.98 -10.21 -21.59
CA ASP A 8 44.60 -9.74 -21.65
C ASP A 8 43.84 -10.21 -20.40
N ARG A 9 44.06 -9.50 -19.29
CA ARG A 9 43.09 -9.49 -18.19
C ARG A 9 42.01 -8.49 -18.53
N PRO A 10 40.72 -8.90 -18.61
CA PRO A 10 39.64 -7.93 -18.81
C PRO A 10 39.63 -6.97 -17.63
N PRO A 11 39.35 -5.67 -17.87
CA PRO A 11 39.32 -4.66 -16.82
C PRO A 11 38.28 -5.02 -15.79
N ALA A 12 38.64 -4.83 -14.51
CA ALA A 12 37.83 -5.18 -13.35
C ALA A 12 36.46 -4.47 -13.38
N VAL A 13 35.40 -5.22 -13.65
CA VAL A 13 33.99 -4.80 -13.67
C VAL A 13 33.50 -4.35 -12.27
N LYS A 14 34.38 -4.33 -11.26
CA LYS A 14 34.00 -4.03 -9.86
C LYS A 14 33.56 -2.58 -9.60
N ASN A 15 34.01 -1.59 -10.34
CA ASN A 15 33.73 -0.18 -10.03
C ASN A 15 32.45 0.34 -10.67
N SER A 16 31.93 -0.28 -11.73
CA SER A 16 30.77 0.21 -12.46
C SER A 16 29.44 0.11 -11.66
N ARG A 17 29.32 -0.88 -10.75
CA ARG A 17 28.10 -1.01 -9.94
C ARG A 17 27.99 0.07 -8.86
N GLN A 18 29.07 0.39 -8.20
CA GLN A 18 29.09 1.37 -7.10
C GLN A 18 28.93 2.81 -7.62
N GLU A 19 29.56 3.12 -8.75
CA GLU A 19 29.38 4.40 -9.45
C GLU A 19 28.00 4.55 -10.06
N PHE A 20 27.44 3.48 -10.61
CA PHE A 20 26.06 3.45 -11.10
C PHE A 20 25.05 3.78 -9.98
N TRP A 21 25.23 3.22 -8.78
CA TRP A 21 24.37 3.50 -7.63
C TRP A 21 24.54 4.91 -7.09
N THR A 22 25.76 5.43 -6.99
CA THR A 22 26.02 6.78 -6.43
C THR A 22 25.63 7.91 -7.38
N GLN A 23 25.88 7.78 -8.67
CA GLN A 23 25.43 8.75 -9.67
C GLN A 23 23.94 8.63 -9.96
N GLY A 24 23.39 7.41 -9.92
CA GLY A 24 21.96 7.14 -10.05
C GLY A 24 21.14 7.77 -8.93
N LEU A 25 21.61 7.76 -7.69
CA LEU A 25 20.93 8.35 -6.53
C LEU A 25 20.72 9.86 -6.66
N ARG A 26 21.72 10.61 -7.13
CA ARG A 26 21.62 12.07 -7.29
C ARG A 26 20.70 12.50 -8.43
N ARG A 27 20.41 11.61 -9.41
CA ARG A 27 19.57 11.89 -10.59
C ARG A 27 18.24 11.16 -10.57
N SER A 28 17.92 10.40 -9.51
CA SER A 28 16.85 9.40 -9.57
C SER A 28 15.47 9.88 -9.09
N GLY A 29 15.34 11.05 -8.48
CA GLY A 29 14.09 11.50 -7.85
C GLY A 29 13.71 10.72 -6.58
N ALA A 30 14.57 9.81 -6.09
CA ALA A 30 14.33 9.04 -4.88
C ALA A 30 14.07 9.91 -3.64
N PRO A 31 14.80 11.02 -3.40
CA PRO A 31 14.64 11.78 -2.17
C PRO A 31 13.22 12.35 -1.99
N TYR A 32 12.62 12.95 -3.03
CA TYR A 32 11.28 13.52 -2.87
C TYR A 32 10.19 12.47 -2.69
N LEU A 33 10.32 11.32 -3.35
CA LEU A 33 9.38 10.22 -3.18
C LEU A 33 9.52 9.57 -1.80
N SER A 34 10.74 9.40 -1.33
CA SER A 34 11.01 8.91 0.03
C SER A 34 10.39 9.86 1.06
N ALA A 35 10.57 11.16 0.91
CA ALA A 35 9.94 12.17 1.77
C ALA A 35 8.41 12.06 1.70
N LEU A 36 7.84 11.99 0.48
CA LEU A 36 6.39 11.92 0.28
C LEU A 36 5.78 10.68 0.96
N PHE A 37 6.35 9.50 0.74
CA PHE A 37 5.78 8.25 1.26
C PHE A 37 6.05 8.07 2.76
N SER A 38 7.26 8.38 3.24
CA SER A 38 7.58 8.25 4.66
C SER A 38 6.81 9.26 5.52
N THR A 39 6.49 10.44 4.99
CA THR A 39 5.69 11.43 5.71
C THR A 39 4.31 10.92 6.08
N VAL A 40 3.68 10.10 5.22
CA VAL A 40 2.38 9.49 5.52
C VAL A 40 2.47 8.62 6.78
N VAL A 41 3.54 7.86 6.93
CA VAL A 41 3.79 7.01 8.12
C VAL A 41 4.04 7.86 9.36
N VAL A 42 4.89 8.88 9.24
CA VAL A 42 5.21 9.79 10.36
C VAL A 42 3.97 10.57 10.79
N ALA A 43 3.11 10.98 9.86
CA ALA A 43 1.85 11.64 10.17
C ALA A 43 0.89 10.73 10.93
N GLN A 44 0.80 9.45 10.54
CA GLN A 44 0.02 8.46 11.27
C GLN A 44 0.54 8.28 12.70
N PHE A 45 1.87 8.23 12.86
CA PHE A 45 2.49 8.14 14.18
C PHE A 45 2.27 9.40 15.03
N ALA A 46 2.36 10.58 14.44
CA ALA A 46 2.04 11.84 15.11
C ALA A 46 0.58 11.87 15.57
N GLN A 47 -0.34 11.37 14.76
CA GLN A 47 -1.76 11.24 15.13
C GLN A 47 -1.96 10.24 16.30
N TYR A 48 -1.20 9.15 16.30
CA TYR A 48 -1.23 8.18 17.40
C TYR A 48 -0.72 8.78 18.72
N LEU A 49 0.39 9.54 18.68
CA LEU A 49 0.97 10.16 19.88
C LEU A 49 0.08 11.27 20.45
N TRP A 50 -0.53 12.07 19.57
CA TRP A 50 -1.31 13.25 19.94
C TRP A 50 -2.68 13.26 19.24
N PRO A 51 -3.58 12.31 19.57
CA PRO A 51 -4.86 12.19 18.87
C PRO A 51 -5.76 13.41 19.07
N THR A 52 -5.65 14.08 20.23
CA THR A 52 -6.43 15.27 20.59
C THR A 52 -5.65 16.58 20.45
N ALA A 53 -4.35 16.52 20.10
CA ALA A 53 -3.53 17.71 20.00
C ALA A 53 -3.93 18.55 18.78
N ILE A 54 -4.40 19.74 19.06
CA ILE A 54 -4.71 20.78 18.09
C ILE A 54 -3.44 21.63 17.96
N VAL A 55 -2.65 21.39 16.91
CA VAL A 55 -1.35 22.06 16.73
C VAL A 55 -1.51 23.41 16.03
N LEU A 56 -2.41 23.52 15.05
CA LEU A 56 -2.67 24.75 14.30
C LEU A 56 -4.18 24.89 14.02
N LYS A 57 -4.83 25.92 14.53
CA LYS A 57 -6.24 26.29 14.23
C LYS A 57 -7.20 25.09 14.14
N GLY A 58 -7.13 24.17 15.08
CA GLY A 58 -8.02 23.01 15.12
C GLY A 58 -7.59 21.80 14.28
N GLN A 59 -6.41 21.82 13.68
CA GLN A 59 -5.95 20.69 12.88
C GLN A 59 -5.18 19.64 13.71
N PRO A 60 -5.42 18.33 13.48
CA PRO A 60 -4.69 17.27 14.14
C PRO A 60 -3.18 17.30 13.83
N ALA A 61 -2.36 16.83 14.75
CA ALA A 61 -0.90 16.77 14.58
C ALA A 61 -0.47 16.05 13.29
N GLY A 62 -1.16 14.97 12.92
CA GLY A 62 -0.88 14.23 11.68
C GLY A 62 -1.05 15.08 10.42
N VAL A 63 -2.05 15.96 10.36
CA VAL A 63 -2.29 16.86 9.23
C VAL A 63 -1.11 17.83 9.08
N VAL A 64 -0.65 18.42 10.17
CA VAL A 64 0.49 19.36 10.16
C VAL A 64 1.75 18.66 9.65
N VAL A 65 2.03 17.45 10.14
CA VAL A 65 3.18 16.64 9.69
C VAL A 65 3.10 16.35 8.19
N GLN A 66 1.91 16.02 7.66
CA GLN A 66 1.75 15.79 6.21
C GLN A 66 2.05 17.04 5.38
N PHE A 67 1.58 18.21 5.81
CA PHE A 67 1.88 19.46 5.11
C PHE A 67 3.37 19.81 5.14
N VAL A 68 4.03 19.67 6.29
CA VAL A 68 5.49 19.90 6.44
C VAL A 68 6.27 18.93 5.54
N GLY A 69 5.96 17.64 5.61
CA GLY A 69 6.64 16.63 4.79
C GLY A 69 6.38 16.81 3.30
N PHE A 70 5.17 17.22 2.91
CA PHE A 70 4.89 17.61 1.53
C PHE A 70 5.74 18.81 1.09
N GLY A 71 5.87 19.83 1.94
CA GLY A 71 6.75 20.97 1.68
C GLY A 71 8.20 20.54 1.45
N ILE A 72 8.72 19.64 2.28
CA ILE A 72 10.05 19.04 2.10
C ILE A 72 10.12 18.27 0.76
N ALA A 73 9.12 17.47 0.43
CA ALA A 73 9.06 16.76 -0.84
C ALA A 73 9.05 17.70 -2.05
N VAL A 74 8.37 18.84 -1.98
CA VAL A 74 8.36 19.88 -3.02
C VAL A 74 9.74 20.47 -3.22
N VAL A 75 10.45 20.82 -2.14
CA VAL A 75 11.82 21.36 -2.23
C VAL A 75 12.75 20.33 -2.89
N LEU A 76 12.71 19.08 -2.42
CA LEU A 76 13.53 18.01 -3.00
C LEU A 76 13.16 17.73 -4.46
N TRP A 77 11.87 17.79 -4.80
CA TRP A 77 11.38 17.66 -6.17
C TRP A 77 11.87 18.78 -7.07
N TRP A 78 11.91 20.01 -6.58
CA TRP A 78 12.40 21.17 -7.35
C TRP A 78 13.89 21.01 -7.68
N LEU A 79 14.68 20.47 -6.75
CA LEU A 79 16.10 20.19 -6.94
C LEU A 79 16.37 19.03 -7.92
N TYR A 80 15.38 18.21 -8.19
CA TYR A 80 15.50 17.08 -9.08
C TYR A 80 15.32 17.49 -10.55
N ARG A 81 16.29 17.14 -11.41
CA ARG A 81 16.20 17.41 -12.85
C ARG A 81 15.39 16.30 -13.55
N PRO A 82 14.33 16.64 -14.32
CA PRO A 82 13.51 15.63 -14.99
C PRO A 82 14.29 14.95 -16.11
N THR A 83 13.89 13.75 -16.43
CA THR A 83 14.32 13.03 -17.63
C THR A 83 13.34 13.29 -18.77
N ASP A 84 13.83 13.57 -19.99
CA ASP A 84 13.04 14.00 -21.16
C ASP A 84 12.06 12.99 -21.76
N SER A 85 11.84 11.84 -21.14
CA SER A 85 10.91 10.83 -21.67
C SER A 85 9.46 11.14 -21.31
N ARG A 86 8.53 10.92 -22.24
CA ARG A 86 7.07 11.00 -22.04
C ARG A 86 6.41 9.61 -22.02
N PRO A 87 6.57 8.79 -20.96
CA PRO A 87 5.99 7.46 -20.95
C PRO A 87 4.49 7.53 -20.71
N ARG A 88 3.72 6.97 -21.65
CA ARG A 88 2.25 6.90 -21.58
C ARG A 88 1.75 6.17 -20.32
N ALA A 89 2.52 5.21 -19.80
CA ALA A 89 2.15 4.45 -18.61
C ALA A 89 1.96 5.34 -17.36
N PHE A 90 2.84 6.33 -17.13
CA PHE A 90 2.65 7.29 -16.04
C PHE A 90 1.42 8.18 -16.24
N ALA A 91 1.16 8.62 -17.46
CA ALA A 91 -0.01 9.45 -17.75
C ALA A 91 -1.32 8.69 -17.46
N TRP A 92 -1.43 7.42 -17.88
CA TRP A 92 -2.60 6.59 -17.61
C TRP A 92 -2.78 6.33 -16.12
N LEU A 93 -1.70 5.99 -15.40
CA LEU A 93 -1.75 5.72 -13.96
C LEU A 93 -2.17 6.96 -13.17
N VAL A 94 -1.48 8.09 -13.40
CA VAL A 94 -1.77 9.35 -12.71
C VAL A 94 -3.16 9.85 -13.06
N GLY A 95 -3.57 9.72 -14.33
CA GLY A 95 -4.92 10.08 -14.77
C GLY A 95 -6.00 9.28 -14.04
N ALA A 96 -5.83 7.95 -13.91
CA ALA A 96 -6.78 7.10 -13.19
C ALA A 96 -6.87 7.47 -11.70
N TRP A 97 -5.73 7.69 -11.03
CA TRP A 97 -5.71 8.13 -9.63
C TRP A 97 -6.29 9.53 -9.42
N ALA A 98 -6.00 10.46 -10.33
CA ALA A 98 -6.56 11.81 -10.29
C ALA A 98 -8.08 11.78 -10.50
N SER A 99 -8.59 10.94 -11.44
CA SER A 99 -10.02 10.76 -11.66
C SER A 99 -10.71 10.20 -10.42
N LEU A 100 -10.12 9.18 -9.79
CA LEU A 100 -10.65 8.63 -8.55
C LEU A 100 -10.72 9.70 -7.47
N TRP A 101 -9.65 10.48 -7.28
CA TRP A 101 -9.61 11.56 -6.30
C TRP A 101 -10.67 12.64 -6.58
N VAL A 102 -10.81 13.07 -7.84
CA VAL A 102 -11.80 14.10 -8.24
C VAL A 102 -13.22 13.61 -7.94
N VAL A 103 -13.53 12.35 -8.27
CA VAL A 103 -14.85 11.76 -8.02
C VAL A 103 -15.12 11.68 -6.51
N THR A 104 -14.19 11.13 -5.75
CA THR A 104 -14.41 10.90 -4.30
C THR A 104 -14.51 12.20 -3.51
N VAL A 105 -13.61 13.17 -3.77
CA VAL A 105 -13.65 14.48 -3.10
C VAL A 105 -14.84 15.30 -3.58
N GLY A 106 -15.16 15.28 -4.89
CA GLY A 106 -16.30 15.98 -5.44
C GLY A 106 -17.61 15.49 -4.83
N LEU A 107 -17.80 14.17 -4.72
CA LEU A 107 -18.97 13.59 -4.07
C LEU A 107 -19.00 13.86 -2.57
N SER A 108 -17.86 13.80 -1.86
CA SER A 108 -17.80 14.19 -0.45
C SER A 108 -18.28 15.65 -0.23
N VAL A 109 -17.85 16.57 -1.09
CA VAL A 109 -18.29 17.97 -1.03
C VAL A 109 -19.79 18.07 -1.31
N LEU A 110 -20.31 17.34 -2.31
CA LEU A 110 -21.76 17.32 -2.62
C LEU A 110 -22.62 16.78 -1.48
N HIS A 111 -22.11 15.80 -0.72
CA HIS A 111 -22.78 15.25 0.45
C HIS A 111 -22.61 16.10 1.72
N GLY A 112 -21.83 17.19 1.65
CA GLY A 112 -21.51 18.00 2.83
C GLY A 112 -20.58 17.29 3.82
N ASP A 113 -19.87 16.26 3.38
CA ASP A 113 -18.96 15.50 4.22
C ASP A 113 -17.70 16.34 4.53
N LEU A 114 -17.27 16.29 5.78
CA LEU A 114 -15.98 16.83 6.16
C LEU A 114 -14.86 15.95 5.55
N PHE A 115 -13.98 16.55 4.79
CA PHE A 115 -12.79 15.85 4.28
C PHE A 115 -11.52 16.31 4.99
N ASN A 116 -10.55 15.43 5.08
CA ASN A 116 -9.26 15.75 5.65
C ASN A 116 -8.52 16.74 4.73
N LEU A 117 -8.01 17.84 5.28
CA LEU A 117 -7.25 18.84 4.52
C LEU A 117 -6.08 18.23 3.73
N THR A 118 -5.54 17.10 4.17
CA THR A 118 -4.48 16.39 3.43
C THR A 118 -4.94 15.85 2.08
N ALA A 119 -6.25 15.74 1.83
CA ALA A 119 -6.79 15.43 0.51
C ALA A 119 -6.29 16.42 -0.57
N ILE A 120 -6.10 17.68 -0.22
CA ILE A 120 -5.58 18.71 -1.12
C ILE A 120 -4.17 18.35 -1.63
N LEU A 121 -3.38 17.59 -0.87
CA LEU A 121 -2.02 17.20 -1.22
C LEU A 121 -1.94 16.08 -2.27
N VAL A 122 -3.03 15.35 -2.51
CA VAL A 122 -3.03 14.19 -3.42
C VAL A 122 -2.76 14.62 -4.86
N LEU A 123 -3.51 15.59 -5.39
CA LEU A 123 -3.30 16.05 -6.78
C LEU A 123 -1.91 16.66 -7.02
N PRO A 124 -1.39 17.56 -6.17
CA PRO A 124 -0.01 18.05 -6.31
C PRO A 124 1.01 16.91 -6.24
N SER A 125 0.82 15.91 -5.36
CA SER A 125 1.71 14.74 -5.29
C SER A 125 1.71 13.94 -6.59
N LEU A 126 0.54 13.66 -7.15
CA LEU A 126 0.38 12.99 -8.43
C LEU A 126 0.99 13.80 -9.59
N ALA A 127 0.80 15.14 -9.58
CA ALA A 127 1.41 16.03 -10.55
C ALA A 127 2.95 16.01 -10.46
N MET A 128 3.52 16.03 -9.26
CA MET A 128 4.97 15.90 -9.05
C MET A 128 5.51 14.59 -9.63
N ILE A 129 4.83 13.48 -9.39
CA ILE A 129 5.18 12.15 -9.93
C ILE A 129 5.08 12.16 -11.47
N TRP A 130 4.00 12.71 -12.01
CA TRP A 130 3.79 12.78 -13.46
C TRP A 130 4.82 13.63 -14.17
N LEU A 131 5.14 14.81 -13.63
CA LEU A 131 6.09 15.75 -14.23
C LEU A 131 7.53 15.22 -14.21
N LYS A 132 7.94 14.55 -13.13
CA LYS A 132 9.33 14.11 -12.95
C LYS A 132 9.58 12.63 -13.33
N LYS A 133 8.55 11.80 -13.42
CA LYS A 133 8.61 10.40 -13.88
C LYS A 133 9.80 9.64 -13.27
N PRO A 134 9.71 9.31 -12.00
CA PRO A 134 10.83 8.74 -11.26
C PRO A 134 11.30 7.43 -11.90
N SER A 135 12.59 7.16 -11.76
CA SER A 135 13.22 5.94 -12.26
C SER A 135 12.86 4.73 -11.42
N LEU A 136 13.03 3.52 -11.97
CA LEU A 136 12.81 2.28 -11.23
C LEU A 136 13.65 2.18 -9.94
N PRO A 137 14.96 2.50 -9.93
CA PRO A 137 15.75 2.57 -8.69
C PRO A 137 15.17 3.54 -7.66
N ALA A 138 14.66 4.71 -8.10
CA ALA A 138 14.01 5.67 -7.20
C ALA A 138 12.77 5.09 -6.53
N MET A 139 11.96 4.32 -7.26
CA MET A 139 10.79 3.66 -6.71
C MET A 139 11.17 2.62 -5.65
N PHE A 140 12.23 1.84 -5.88
CA PHE A 140 12.71 0.90 -4.88
C PHE A 140 13.27 1.58 -3.63
N ILE A 141 13.96 2.70 -3.77
CA ILE A 141 14.47 3.48 -2.64
C ILE A 141 13.30 4.09 -1.85
N ALA A 142 12.31 4.65 -2.53
CA ALA A 142 11.11 5.20 -1.90
C ALA A 142 10.32 4.12 -1.14
N GLY A 143 10.17 2.94 -1.74
CA GLY A 143 9.54 1.79 -1.07
C GLY A 143 10.35 1.29 0.13
N ASP A 144 11.69 1.25 0.06
CA ASP A 144 12.56 0.92 1.20
C ASP A 144 12.42 1.97 2.33
N SER A 145 12.36 3.25 1.98
CA SER A 145 12.18 4.33 2.96
C SER A 145 10.82 4.26 3.64
N PHE A 146 9.77 3.97 2.89
CA PHE A 146 8.43 3.74 3.41
C PHE A 146 8.39 2.53 4.34
N ALA A 147 8.94 1.39 3.90
CA ALA A 147 9.02 0.17 4.70
C ALA A 147 9.82 0.37 6.00
N LEU A 148 10.96 1.07 5.92
CA LEU A 148 11.77 1.39 7.08
C LEU A 148 11.03 2.31 8.06
N ALA A 149 10.33 3.32 7.55
CA ALA A 149 9.50 4.20 8.38
C ALA A 149 8.42 3.41 9.12
N LEU A 150 7.75 2.45 8.46
CA LEU A 150 6.77 1.57 9.10
C LEU A 150 7.39 0.74 10.24
N VAL A 151 8.55 0.14 10.00
CA VAL A 151 9.26 -0.65 11.03
C VAL A 151 9.67 0.23 12.21
N LEU A 152 10.25 1.40 11.95
CA LEU A 152 10.69 2.31 13.00
C LEU A 152 9.51 2.82 13.84
N VAL A 153 8.39 3.14 13.21
CA VAL A 153 7.18 3.59 13.91
C VAL A 153 6.58 2.46 14.74
N ALA A 154 6.55 1.23 14.22
CA ALA A 154 6.10 0.06 15.00
C ALA A 154 6.99 -0.19 16.22
N ILE A 155 8.31 -0.13 16.07
CA ILE A 155 9.27 -0.27 17.19
C ILE A 155 9.10 0.88 18.19
N ALA A 156 9.04 2.11 17.71
CA ALA A 156 8.89 3.29 18.59
C ALA A 156 7.60 3.23 19.39
N SER A 157 6.48 2.83 18.79
CA SER A 157 5.22 2.68 19.52
C SER A 157 5.30 1.61 20.61
N GLN A 158 5.97 0.49 20.34
CA GLN A 158 6.16 -0.57 21.34
C GLN A 158 7.08 -0.14 22.48
N LEU A 159 8.13 0.63 22.17
CA LEU A 159 9.02 1.18 23.21
C LEU A 159 8.30 2.19 24.10
N LEU A 160 7.41 3.01 23.53
CA LEU A 160 6.60 3.96 24.29
C LEU A 160 5.60 3.26 25.23
N ASP A 161 5.03 2.15 24.78
CA ASP A 161 4.16 1.30 25.60
C ASP A 161 4.94 0.66 26.76
N PHE A 162 6.09 0.04 26.49
CA PHE A 162 6.97 -0.50 27.55
C PHE A 162 7.46 0.56 28.54
N ALA A 163 7.64 1.79 28.10
CA ALA A 163 8.01 2.90 28.96
C ALA A 163 6.82 3.48 29.76
N GLY A 164 5.60 2.99 29.55
CA GLY A 164 4.37 3.51 30.16
C GLY A 164 4.01 4.93 29.72
N ILE A 165 4.60 5.42 28.61
CA ILE A 165 4.35 6.77 28.09
C ILE A 165 3.05 6.80 27.27
N LYS A 166 2.80 5.74 26.52
CA LYS A 166 1.61 5.60 25.66
C LYS A 166 1.21 4.15 25.60
N GLU A 167 0.03 3.84 26.12
CA GLU A 167 -0.53 2.50 26.02
C GLU A 167 -0.88 2.18 24.57
N LEU A 168 -0.47 1.00 24.10
CA LEU A 168 -0.96 0.41 22.87
C LEU A 168 -2.37 -0.11 23.10
N HIS A 169 -3.24 0.16 22.15
CA HIS A 169 -4.56 -0.42 22.17
C HIS A 169 -4.52 -1.85 21.66
N TYR A 170 -5.18 -2.73 22.40
CA TYR A 170 -5.38 -4.12 22.02
C TYR A 170 -6.87 -4.39 21.90
N GLU A 171 -7.32 -4.81 20.74
CA GLU A 171 -8.73 -5.09 20.47
C GLU A 171 -9.02 -6.59 20.58
N GLY A 172 -9.97 -6.95 21.44
CA GLY A 172 -10.47 -8.32 21.56
C GLY A 172 -9.40 -9.32 22.02
N TRP A 173 -9.62 -10.60 21.69
CA TRP A 173 -8.74 -11.70 22.09
C TRP A 173 -7.92 -12.18 20.88
N ASN A 174 -6.62 -12.39 21.09
CA ASN A 174 -5.78 -13.11 20.13
C ASN A 174 -6.27 -14.56 20.07
N ARG A 175 -6.60 -15.05 18.86
CA ARG A 175 -7.20 -16.36 18.64
C ARG A 175 -6.18 -17.48 18.36
N TRP A 176 -4.88 -17.13 18.34
CA TRP A 176 -3.83 -18.13 18.14
C TRP A 176 -3.47 -18.77 19.49
N PRO A 177 -3.80 -20.07 19.71
CA PRO A 177 -3.47 -20.74 20.97
C PRO A 177 -1.98 -20.59 21.31
N LEU A 178 -1.10 -20.77 20.33
CA LEU A 178 0.35 -20.69 20.52
C LEU A 178 0.81 -19.30 20.99
N LEU A 179 0.21 -18.23 20.48
CA LEU A 179 0.53 -16.86 20.91
C LEU A 179 -0.08 -16.56 22.28
N THR A 180 -1.29 -17.03 22.52
CA THR A 180 -1.96 -16.89 23.81
C THR A 180 -1.19 -17.63 24.92
N ASP A 181 -0.62 -18.79 24.60
CA ASP A 181 0.21 -19.56 25.52
C ASP A 181 1.55 -18.89 25.83
N ILE A 182 2.13 -18.16 24.86
CA ILE A 182 3.42 -17.46 25.02
C ILE A 182 3.24 -16.07 25.64
N THR A 183 2.21 -15.33 25.24
CA THR A 183 2.05 -13.91 25.57
C THR A 183 1.01 -13.65 26.67
N GLY A 184 0.26 -14.69 27.08
CA GLY A 184 -0.92 -14.54 27.93
C GLY A 184 -2.13 -13.99 27.14
N PRO A 185 -3.20 -13.57 27.83
CA PRO A 185 -4.42 -13.07 27.20
C PRO A 185 -4.21 -11.63 26.66
N ILE A 186 -3.17 -11.42 25.84
CA ILE A 186 -2.94 -10.15 25.16
C ILE A 186 -3.92 -10.06 24.01
N GLY A 187 -4.61 -8.92 23.88
CA GLY A 187 -5.50 -8.62 22.76
C GLY A 187 -4.73 -8.52 21.43
N ARG A 188 -5.47 -8.36 20.35
CA ARG A 188 -4.92 -8.14 19.00
C ARG A 188 -4.26 -6.76 18.95
N TRP A 189 -3.03 -6.71 18.45
CA TRP A 189 -2.24 -5.48 18.40
C TRP A 189 -2.71 -4.54 17.30
N GLU A 190 -3.12 -3.33 17.65
CA GLU A 190 -3.47 -2.25 16.72
C GLU A 190 -2.25 -1.41 16.32
N GLY A 191 -1.27 -1.36 17.20
CA GLY A 191 -0.09 -0.52 17.02
C GLY A 191 -0.42 0.96 16.86
N PRO A 192 0.43 1.70 16.14
CA PRO A 192 0.20 3.13 15.87
C PRO A 192 -0.81 3.37 14.75
N PHE A 193 -1.43 2.32 14.24
CA PHE A 193 -2.34 2.38 13.09
C PHE A 193 -3.81 2.54 13.51
N GLY A 194 -4.09 2.39 14.83
CA GLY A 194 -5.39 2.63 15.43
C GLY A 194 -6.47 1.59 15.07
N ASN A 195 -6.08 0.50 14.40
CA ASN A 195 -6.95 -0.62 14.09
C ASN A 195 -6.12 -1.84 13.71
N VAL A 196 -6.47 -3.01 14.24
CA VAL A 196 -5.84 -4.31 13.90
C VAL A 196 -5.93 -4.62 12.41
N ASN A 197 -7.02 -4.20 11.77
CA ASN A 197 -7.26 -4.42 10.35
C ASN A 197 -6.39 -3.52 9.46
N TYR A 198 -5.76 -2.48 10.00
CA TYR A 198 -4.77 -1.66 9.31
C TYR A 198 -3.34 -2.14 9.57
N ALA A 199 -3.08 -2.68 10.77
CA ALA A 199 -1.77 -3.23 11.09
C ALA A 199 -1.43 -4.46 10.22
N GLY A 200 -2.39 -5.35 10.03
CA GLY A 200 -2.21 -6.57 9.22
C GLY A 200 -1.73 -6.30 7.79
N PRO A 201 -2.44 -5.49 6.96
CA PRO A 201 -2.04 -5.12 5.61
C PRO A 201 -0.63 -4.54 5.52
N ILE A 202 -0.25 -3.73 6.50
CA ILE A 202 1.10 -3.18 6.60
C ILE A 202 2.13 -4.31 6.80
N GLY A 203 1.81 -5.28 7.67
CA GLY A 203 2.62 -6.48 7.84
C GLY A 203 2.76 -7.28 6.55
N ALA A 204 1.68 -7.51 5.82
CA ALA A 204 1.68 -8.21 4.53
C ALA A 204 2.53 -7.46 3.48
N PHE A 205 2.39 -6.15 3.40
CA PHE A 205 3.25 -5.32 2.55
C PHE A 205 4.73 -5.48 2.91
N LEU A 206 5.09 -5.42 4.19
CA LEU A 206 6.49 -5.55 4.64
C LEU A 206 7.08 -6.92 4.27
N VAL A 207 6.34 -8.02 4.50
CA VAL A 207 6.80 -9.37 4.11
C VAL A 207 7.06 -9.43 2.61
N VAL A 208 6.08 -9.05 1.81
CA VAL A 208 6.16 -9.14 0.35
C VAL A 208 7.24 -8.20 -0.19
N TRP A 209 7.33 -6.97 0.33
CA TRP A 209 8.38 -6.02 -0.04
C TRP A 209 9.77 -6.57 0.32
N GLY A 210 9.91 -7.15 1.51
CA GLY A 210 11.16 -7.79 1.94
C GLY A 210 11.60 -8.92 1.02
N LEU A 211 10.68 -9.77 0.57
CA LEU A 211 10.97 -10.85 -0.38
C LEU A 211 11.47 -10.34 -1.74
N LEU A 212 11.08 -9.14 -2.14
CA LEU A 212 11.58 -8.46 -3.35
C LEU A 212 12.97 -7.84 -3.16
N ARG A 213 13.52 -7.87 -1.96
CA ARG A 213 14.82 -7.29 -1.62
C ARG A 213 15.87 -8.37 -1.41
N SER A 214 17.10 -7.96 -1.07
CA SER A 214 18.23 -8.85 -0.77
C SER A 214 18.98 -8.37 0.47
N GLY A 215 19.80 -9.24 1.04
CA GLY A 215 20.62 -8.94 2.21
C GLY A 215 19.78 -8.64 3.46
N TRP A 216 20.31 -7.77 4.33
CA TRP A 216 19.71 -7.42 5.62
C TRP A 216 18.29 -6.81 5.51
N ARG A 217 18.00 -6.09 4.40
CA ARG A 217 16.66 -5.50 4.15
C ARG A 217 15.59 -6.58 4.01
N ARG A 218 15.92 -7.70 3.33
CA ARG A 218 15.01 -8.84 3.24
C ARG A 218 14.67 -9.36 4.63
N ALA A 219 15.70 -9.66 5.44
CA ALA A 219 15.49 -10.19 6.78
C ALA A 219 14.68 -9.23 7.66
N LEU A 220 15.07 -7.96 7.69
CA LEU A 220 14.40 -6.93 8.49
C LEU A 220 12.90 -6.83 8.13
N PHE A 221 12.58 -6.63 6.85
CA PHE A 221 11.19 -6.38 6.45
C PHE A 221 10.32 -7.64 6.56
N VAL A 222 10.88 -8.81 6.21
CA VAL A 222 10.14 -10.08 6.35
C VAL A 222 9.86 -10.38 7.82
N LEU A 223 10.83 -10.26 8.70
CA LEU A 223 10.65 -10.53 10.13
C LEU A 223 9.69 -9.52 10.78
N ALA A 224 9.89 -8.23 10.53
CA ALA A 224 8.99 -7.20 11.07
C ALA A 224 7.55 -7.39 10.57
N GLY A 225 7.38 -7.65 9.28
CA GLY A 225 6.06 -7.89 8.69
C GLY A 225 5.39 -9.15 9.25
N ALA A 226 6.14 -10.25 9.39
CA ALA A 226 5.64 -11.49 9.96
C ALA A 226 5.18 -11.29 11.42
N VAL A 227 5.98 -10.60 12.23
CA VAL A 227 5.60 -10.26 13.62
C VAL A 227 4.31 -9.44 13.63
N ILE A 228 4.22 -8.37 12.82
CA ILE A 228 3.02 -7.54 12.77
C ILE A 228 1.78 -8.34 12.38
N ILE A 229 1.86 -9.22 11.36
CA ILE A 229 0.74 -10.08 10.96
C ILE A 229 0.31 -10.99 12.11
N LEU A 230 1.27 -11.61 12.80
CA LEU A 230 1.00 -12.54 13.88
C LEU A 230 0.37 -11.82 15.10
N VAL A 231 0.92 -10.70 15.53
CA VAL A 231 0.40 -9.99 16.71
C VAL A 231 -0.92 -9.26 16.43
N SER A 232 -1.19 -8.86 15.19
CA SER A 232 -2.49 -8.30 14.79
C SER A 232 -3.58 -9.36 14.59
N ASP A 233 -3.21 -10.65 14.53
CA ASP A 233 -4.13 -11.78 14.23
C ASP A 233 -5.00 -11.52 12.99
N SER A 234 -4.40 -10.94 11.95
CA SER A 234 -5.10 -10.60 10.73
C SER A 234 -5.06 -11.74 9.71
N ARG A 235 -6.12 -12.56 9.72
CA ARG A 235 -6.25 -13.70 8.79
C ARG A 235 -6.27 -13.27 7.33
N THR A 236 -6.92 -12.15 7.03
CA THR A 236 -6.93 -11.59 5.68
C THR A 236 -5.53 -11.22 5.21
N SER A 237 -4.74 -10.61 6.08
CA SER A 237 -3.37 -10.22 5.73
C SER A 237 -2.42 -11.41 5.60
N MET A 238 -2.70 -12.52 6.29
CA MET A 238 -2.02 -13.80 6.03
C MET A 238 -2.35 -14.33 4.63
N LEU A 239 -3.63 -14.26 4.25
CA LEU A 239 -4.06 -14.64 2.90
C LEU A 239 -3.42 -13.74 1.85
N SER A 240 -3.44 -12.43 2.03
CA SER A 240 -2.87 -11.48 1.07
C SER A 240 -1.35 -11.65 0.93
N CYS A 241 -0.66 -11.93 2.04
CA CYS A 241 0.75 -12.30 2.03
C CYS A 241 0.98 -13.60 1.23
N ALA A 242 0.17 -14.65 1.47
CA ALA A 242 0.27 -15.91 0.75
C ALA A 242 0.03 -15.73 -0.76
N VAL A 243 -0.97 -14.94 -1.15
CA VAL A 243 -1.23 -14.57 -2.55
C VAL A 243 -0.04 -13.83 -3.16
N GLY A 244 0.52 -12.84 -2.46
CA GLY A 244 1.71 -12.10 -2.91
C GLY A 244 2.91 -13.02 -3.14
N VAL A 245 3.19 -13.94 -2.19
CA VAL A 245 4.26 -14.94 -2.30
C VAL A 245 4.00 -15.90 -3.48
N ALA A 246 2.78 -16.38 -3.64
CA ALA A 246 2.42 -17.28 -4.73
C ALA A 246 2.57 -16.58 -6.11
N VAL A 247 2.17 -15.32 -6.23
CA VAL A 247 2.41 -14.53 -7.46
C VAL A 247 3.90 -14.30 -7.67
N LEU A 248 4.69 -14.02 -6.62
CA LEU A 248 6.14 -13.90 -6.73
C LEU A 248 6.77 -15.18 -7.29
N ILE A 249 6.39 -16.35 -6.77
CA ILE A 249 6.85 -17.65 -7.26
C ILE A 249 6.42 -17.86 -8.72
N ALA A 250 5.18 -17.50 -9.06
CA ALA A 250 4.64 -17.68 -10.41
C ALA A 250 5.35 -16.81 -11.47
N VAL A 251 5.80 -15.60 -11.08
CA VAL A 251 6.32 -14.59 -12.01
C VAL A 251 7.84 -14.50 -11.99
N ALA A 252 8.53 -15.07 -10.99
CA ALA A 252 9.99 -15.00 -10.87
C ALA A 252 10.68 -15.79 -11.99
N PRO A 253 11.41 -15.13 -12.91
CA PRO A 253 12.00 -15.81 -14.08
C PRO A 253 13.12 -16.80 -13.72
N ARG A 254 13.71 -16.69 -12.53
CA ARG A 254 14.82 -17.55 -12.07
C ARG A 254 14.35 -18.90 -11.48
N LEU A 255 13.08 -19.03 -11.17
CA LEU A 255 12.46 -20.31 -10.85
C LEU A 255 12.02 -21.09 -12.10
N GLY A 256 12.40 -20.61 -13.26
CA GLY A 256 12.09 -21.14 -14.59
C GLY A 256 12.58 -22.55 -14.93
N ALA A 257 13.05 -23.33 -13.94
CA ALA A 257 13.15 -24.78 -14.06
C ALA A 257 11.77 -25.45 -14.25
N PHE A 258 10.69 -24.75 -13.90
CA PHE A 258 9.34 -25.24 -14.12
C PHE A 258 8.79 -24.74 -15.46
N ARG A 259 8.79 -25.61 -16.47
CA ARG A 259 8.09 -25.42 -17.76
C ARG A 259 6.55 -25.41 -17.61
N THR A 260 6.04 -24.99 -16.45
CA THR A 260 4.62 -24.91 -16.18
C THR A 260 4.00 -23.77 -16.98
N PRO A 261 2.89 -24.01 -17.69
CA PRO A 261 2.15 -22.96 -18.42
C PRO A 261 1.82 -21.78 -17.50
N LEU A 262 1.88 -20.56 -18.02
CA LEU A 262 1.57 -19.34 -17.28
C LEU A 262 0.20 -19.42 -16.60
N LEU A 263 -0.76 -20.08 -17.24
CA LEU A 263 -2.10 -20.29 -16.70
C LEU A 263 -2.07 -21.06 -15.35
N LEU A 264 -1.27 -22.13 -15.24
CA LEU A 264 -1.14 -22.88 -13.99
C LEU A 264 -0.41 -22.10 -12.91
N ARG A 265 0.53 -21.22 -13.30
CA ARG A 265 1.24 -20.34 -12.36
C ARG A 265 0.33 -19.28 -11.74
N VAL A 266 -0.69 -18.83 -12.46
CA VAL A 266 -1.70 -17.89 -11.95
C VAL A 266 -2.84 -18.63 -11.27
N ALA A 267 -3.27 -19.76 -11.82
CA ALA A 267 -4.38 -20.55 -11.29
C ALA A 267 -4.07 -21.12 -9.90
N ALA A 268 -2.84 -21.57 -9.63
CA ALA A 268 -2.47 -22.12 -8.33
C ALA A 268 -2.62 -21.11 -7.17
N PRO A 269 -2.06 -19.87 -7.22
CA PRO A 269 -2.29 -18.87 -6.17
C PRO A 269 -3.76 -18.48 -6.03
N VAL A 270 -4.50 -18.40 -7.14
CA VAL A 270 -5.94 -18.11 -7.11
C VAL A 270 -6.69 -19.26 -6.43
N ALA A 271 -6.36 -20.51 -6.77
CA ALA A 271 -6.98 -21.69 -6.14
C ALA A 271 -6.69 -21.76 -4.63
N VAL A 272 -5.45 -21.46 -4.22
CA VAL A 272 -5.07 -21.38 -2.80
C VAL A 272 -5.85 -20.29 -2.09
N ALA A 273 -5.97 -19.11 -2.70
CA ALA A 273 -6.73 -17.99 -2.15
C ALA A 273 -8.22 -18.34 -2.00
N LEU A 274 -8.82 -18.96 -3.03
CA LEU A 274 -10.22 -19.39 -3.00
C LEU A 274 -10.46 -20.51 -1.98
N ALA A 275 -9.55 -21.49 -1.89
CA ALA A 275 -9.63 -22.57 -0.91
C ALA A 275 -9.53 -22.02 0.52
N PHE A 276 -8.61 -21.10 0.77
CA PHE A 276 -8.48 -20.45 2.07
C PHE A 276 -9.71 -19.59 2.40
N PHE A 277 -10.21 -18.83 1.45
CA PHE A 277 -11.44 -18.05 1.64
C PHE A 277 -12.64 -18.94 1.92
N GLY A 278 -12.79 -20.04 1.17
CA GLY A 278 -13.81 -21.07 1.43
C GLY A 278 -13.68 -21.67 2.83
N TYR A 279 -12.46 -21.96 3.26
CA TYR A 279 -12.20 -22.46 4.62
C TYR A 279 -12.61 -21.45 5.70
N VAL A 280 -12.28 -20.16 5.51
CA VAL A 280 -12.69 -19.09 6.43
C VAL A 280 -14.22 -18.96 6.50
N LEU A 281 -14.92 -19.04 5.36
CA LEU A 281 -16.39 -19.02 5.30
C LEU A 281 -17.04 -20.20 6.02
N VAL A 282 -16.42 -21.37 5.99
CA VAL A 282 -16.92 -22.56 6.72
C VAL A 282 -16.78 -22.37 8.23
N ILE A 283 -15.66 -21.76 8.69
CA ILE A 283 -15.41 -21.52 10.12
C ILE A 283 -16.21 -20.35 10.67
N ASP A 284 -16.31 -19.28 9.89
CA ASP A 284 -17.01 -18.06 10.27
C ASP A 284 -17.85 -17.52 9.10
N PRO A 285 -19.09 -18.02 8.95
CA PRO A 285 -20.00 -17.56 7.88
C PRO A 285 -20.31 -16.06 7.93
N THR A 286 -20.16 -15.44 9.10
CA THR A 286 -20.40 -13.99 9.28
C THR A 286 -19.20 -13.15 8.83
N LEU A 287 -18.06 -13.77 8.53
CA LEU A 287 -16.79 -13.08 8.25
C LEU A 287 -16.45 -12.05 9.34
N ASN A 288 -16.59 -12.45 10.58
CA ASN A 288 -16.40 -11.56 11.73
C ASN A 288 -17.34 -10.35 11.70
N LEU A 289 -18.63 -10.60 11.50
CA LEU A 289 -19.72 -9.62 11.43
C LEU A 289 -19.70 -8.70 10.19
N ARG A 290 -18.85 -8.95 9.19
CA ARG A 290 -18.82 -8.14 7.97
C ARG A 290 -20.06 -8.34 7.10
N THR A 291 -20.57 -9.57 7.00
CA THR A 291 -21.75 -9.87 6.18
C THR A 291 -22.98 -9.03 6.57
N PRO A 292 -23.36 -8.91 7.85
CA PRO A 292 -24.45 -8.02 8.26
C PRO A 292 -24.19 -6.54 7.93
N VAL A 293 -22.94 -6.07 8.09
CA VAL A 293 -22.57 -4.71 7.72
C VAL A 293 -22.75 -4.49 6.22
N TRP A 294 -22.32 -5.44 5.39
CA TRP A 294 -22.49 -5.34 3.93
C TRP A 294 -23.96 -5.30 3.51
N GLU A 295 -24.82 -6.08 4.16
CA GLU A 295 -26.28 -6.03 3.88
C GLU A 295 -26.85 -4.65 4.14
N VAL A 296 -26.50 -4.03 5.27
CA VAL A 296 -26.96 -2.66 5.58
C VAL A 296 -26.34 -1.67 4.58
N PHE A 297 -25.07 -1.77 4.26
CA PHE A 297 -24.38 -0.91 3.29
C PHE A 297 -25.04 -1.00 1.90
N LEU A 298 -25.35 -2.19 1.43
CA LEU A 298 -26.01 -2.39 0.14
C LEU A 298 -27.47 -1.89 0.16
N SER A 299 -28.17 -2.00 1.29
CA SER A 299 -29.52 -1.44 1.44
C SER A 299 -29.52 0.09 1.37
N GLN A 300 -28.58 0.71 2.05
CA GLN A 300 -28.42 2.17 2.04
C GLN A 300 -27.97 2.68 0.65
N TRP A 301 -27.02 1.99 0.00
CA TRP A 301 -26.60 2.33 -1.35
C TRP A 301 -27.77 2.39 -2.34
N ARG A 302 -28.76 1.49 -2.23
CA ARG A 302 -29.95 1.49 -3.11
C ARG A 302 -30.75 2.78 -3.07
N THR A 303 -30.61 3.58 -2.02
CA THR A 303 -31.28 4.89 -1.91
C THR A 303 -30.60 5.97 -2.75
N SER A 304 -29.30 5.81 -3.04
CA SER A 304 -28.50 6.73 -3.88
C SER A 304 -27.46 5.95 -4.71
N PRO A 305 -27.88 5.18 -5.72
CA PRO A 305 -27.01 4.20 -6.37
C PRO A 305 -25.87 4.82 -7.18
N VAL A 306 -26.05 6.02 -7.72
CA VAL A 306 -25.06 6.67 -8.60
C VAL A 306 -23.98 7.38 -7.78
N SER A 307 -24.35 8.17 -6.77
CA SER A 307 -23.43 9.02 -6.00
C SER A 307 -23.11 8.48 -4.61
N GLY A 308 -23.79 7.40 -4.16
CA GLY A 308 -23.70 6.92 -2.78
C GLY A 308 -24.41 7.84 -1.79
N VAL A 309 -24.27 7.54 -0.51
CA VAL A 309 -24.89 8.30 0.59
C VAL A 309 -23.90 9.17 1.37
N GLY A 310 -22.61 9.09 1.06
CA GLY A 310 -21.56 9.83 1.76
C GLY A 310 -21.25 9.31 3.17
N ALA A 311 -20.31 9.96 3.84
CA ALA A 311 -20.02 9.69 5.25
C ALA A 311 -21.17 10.15 6.16
N SER A 312 -21.85 11.23 5.78
CA SER A 312 -23.05 11.75 6.48
C SER A 312 -24.19 10.73 6.49
N GLY A 313 -24.43 10.02 5.39
CA GLY A 313 -25.44 8.95 5.32
C GLY A 313 -25.07 7.74 6.20
N ILE A 314 -23.79 7.36 6.27
CA ILE A 314 -23.30 6.33 7.19
C ILE A 314 -23.54 6.77 8.63
N GLN A 315 -23.14 8.00 8.99
CA GLN A 315 -23.36 8.52 10.32
C GLN A 315 -24.84 8.55 10.69
N SER A 316 -25.73 8.96 9.78
CA SER A 316 -27.17 8.93 9.99
C SER A 316 -27.70 7.53 10.26
N ALA A 317 -27.15 6.50 9.60
CA ALA A 317 -27.51 5.10 9.86
C ALA A 317 -27.03 4.61 11.23
N ILE A 318 -25.87 5.09 11.70
CA ILE A 318 -25.37 4.84 13.06
C ILE A 318 -26.27 5.53 14.09
N ASP A 319 -26.61 6.79 13.89
CA ASP A 319 -27.44 7.58 14.80
C ASP A 319 -28.87 7.01 14.88
N ALA A 320 -29.38 6.44 13.79
CA ALA A 320 -30.63 5.73 13.74
C ALA A 320 -30.60 4.30 14.35
N GLY A 321 -29.42 3.82 14.78
CA GLY A 321 -29.23 2.49 15.34
C GLY A 321 -29.32 1.34 14.33
N THR A 322 -29.35 1.64 13.03
CA THR A 322 -29.35 0.62 11.96
C THR A 322 -27.94 0.07 11.67
N LEU A 323 -26.91 0.85 12.01
CA LEU A 323 -25.52 0.44 12.03
C LEU A 323 -24.93 0.62 13.43
N GLN A 324 -24.06 -0.28 13.81
CA GLN A 324 -23.28 -0.13 15.05
C GLN A 324 -22.17 0.91 14.84
N SER A 325 -21.77 1.62 15.90
CA SER A 325 -20.78 2.71 15.85
C SER A 325 -19.42 2.30 15.29
N TRP A 326 -19.03 1.03 15.47
CA TRP A 326 -17.80 0.48 14.91
C TRP A 326 -17.90 0.16 13.40
N ALA A 327 -19.11 0.04 12.84
CA ALA A 327 -19.35 -0.26 11.44
C ALA A 327 -19.37 1.02 10.57
N ASN A 328 -18.44 1.92 10.79
CA ASN A 328 -18.34 3.20 10.08
C ASN A 328 -17.68 3.09 8.69
N HIS A 329 -17.27 1.89 8.29
CA HIS A 329 -16.69 1.57 6.97
C HIS A 329 -17.05 0.14 6.55
N GLY A 330 -17.02 -0.12 5.23
CA GLY A 330 -17.53 -1.36 4.65
C GLY A 330 -16.59 -2.56 4.76
N HIS A 331 -15.38 -2.41 5.31
CA HIS A 331 -14.38 -3.48 5.36
C HIS A 331 -14.24 -4.26 4.04
N ASN A 332 -14.35 -3.56 2.92
CA ASN A 332 -14.22 -4.14 1.58
C ASN A 332 -13.92 -3.06 0.57
N LEU A 333 -12.94 -3.33 -0.30
CA LEU A 333 -12.45 -2.39 -1.31
C LEU A 333 -13.53 -1.88 -2.29
N LEU A 334 -14.61 -2.63 -2.49
CA LEU A 334 -15.70 -2.25 -3.40
C LEU A 334 -16.96 -1.78 -2.65
N ILE A 335 -17.31 -2.41 -1.54
CA ILE A 335 -18.54 -2.13 -0.80
C ILE A 335 -18.48 -0.75 -0.13
N ASP A 336 -17.35 -0.40 0.47
CA ASP A 336 -17.17 0.90 1.10
C ASP A 336 -17.30 2.06 0.09
N PRO A 337 -16.55 2.07 -1.04
CA PRO A 337 -16.75 3.11 -2.07
C PRO A 337 -18.13 3.09 -2.69
N LEU A 338 -18.77 1.91 -2.81
CA LEU A 338 -20.13 1.79 -3.35
C LEU A 338 -21.13 2.54 -2.47
N MET A 339 -21.05 2.37 -1.16
CA MET A 339 -21.90 3.07 -0.24
C MET A 339 -21.60 4.57 -0.19
N ARG A 340 -20.31 4.95 -0.07
CA ARG A 340 -19.92 6.35 0.07
C ARG A 340 -20.08 7.16 -1.21
N TYR A 341 -19.70 6.58 -2.35
CA TYR A 341 -19.52 7.30 -3.62
C TYR A 341 -20.33 6.68 -4.76
N GLY A 342 -21.14 5.67 -4.48
CA GLY A 342 -21.98 4.99 -5.46
C GLY A 342 -21.19 4.35 -6.59
N LEU A 343 -21.90 4.13 -7.71
CA LEU A 343 -21.28 3.56 -8.92
C LEU A 343 -20.16 4.43 -9.48
N LEU A 344 -20.21 5.76 -9.32
CA LEU A 344 -19.16 6.65 -9.79
C LEU A 344 -17.83 6.37 -9.08
N GLY A 345 -17.85 6.20 -7.75
CA GLY A 345 -16.67 5.85 -6.98
C GLY A 345 -16.09 4.48 -7.35
N VAL A 346 -16.96 3.48 -7.49
CA VAL A 346 -16.57 2.12 -7.87
C VAL A 346 -15.97 2.07 -9.27
N VAL A 347 -16.57 2.74 -10.25
CA VAL A 347 -16.05 2.80 -11.62
C VAL A 347 -14.67 3.46 -11.66
N ALA A 348 -14.49 4.57 -10.94
CA ALA A 348 -13.19 5.23 -10.84
C ALA A 348 -12.13 4.34 -10.17
N LEU A 349 -12.49 3.59 -9.13
CA LEU A 349 -11.62 2.62 -8.48
C LEU A 349 -11.24 1.46 -9.41
N ILE A 350 -12.23 0.89 -10.10
CA ILE A 350 -12.00 -0.19 -11.07
C ILE A 350 -11.05 0.30 -12.18
N ALA A 351 -11.17 1.55 -12.62
CA ALA A 351 -10.22 2.13 -13.58
C ALA A 351 -8.78 2.14 -13.05
N VAL A 352 -8.56 2.51 -11.78
CA VAL A 352 -7.23 2.44 -11.14
C VAL A 352 -6.72 1.00 -11.11
N ILE A 353 -7.56 0.04 -10.72
CA ILE A 353 -7.20 -1.38 -10.64
C ILE A 353 -6.84 -1.92 -12.04
N ILE A 354 -7.66 -1.65 -13.06
CA ILE A 354 -7.41 -2.09 -14.43
C ILE A 354 -6.12 -1.50 -14.97
N VAL A 355 -5.93 -0.18 -14.85
CA VAL A 355 -4.71 0.49 -15.33
C VAL A 355 -3.48 -0.07 -14.63
N SER A 356 -3.52 -0.21 -13.30
CA SER A 356 -2.43 -0.80 -12.51
C SER A 356 -2.18 -2.26 -12.92
N GLY A 357 -3.23 -3.06 -13.15
CA GLY A 357 -3.16 -4.44 -13.60
C GLY A 357 -2.53 -4.60 -14.99
N VAL A 358 -2.93 -3.76 -15.95
CA VAL A 358 -2.32 -3.75 -17.30
C VAL A 358 -0.83 -3.38 -17.23
N ILE A 359 -0.49 -2.36 -16.44
CA ILE A 359 0.90 -1.93 -16.24
C ILE A 359 1.70 -3.05 -15.56
N ALA A 360 1.19 -3.64 -14.48
CA ALA A 360 1.83 -4.71 -13.73
C ALA A 360 2.07 -5.96 -14.58
N THR A 361 1.07 -6.38 -15.37
CA THR A 361 1.18 -7.52 -16.30
C THR A 361 2.24 -7.29 -17.37
N LYS A 362 2.27 -6.09 -17.97
CA LYS A 362 3.29 -5.74 -18.96
C LYS A 362 4.69 -5.70 -18.34
N ALA A 363 4.85 -5.15 -17.14
CA ALA A 363 6.12 -5.11 -16.42
C ALA A 363 6.60 -6.52 -16.05
N ALA A 364 5.71 -7.39 -15.58
CA ALA A 364 6.02 -8.77 -15.24
C ALA A 364 6.50 -9.57 -16.47
N ARG A 365 5.87 -9.42 -17.64
CA ARG A 365 6.31 -10.04 -18.90
C ARG A 365 7.72 -9.58 -19.32
N LEU A 366 8.16 -8.43 -18.87
CA LEU A 366 9.51 -7.89 -19.11
C LEU A 366 10.48 -8.16 -17.95
N GLY A 367 10.12 -9.04 -17.00
CA GLY A 367 10.99 -9.52 -15.94
C GLY A 367 10.93 -8.77 -14.60
N VAL A 368 10.00 -7.81 -14.41
CA VAL A 368 9.81 -7.13 -13.12
C VAL A 368 8.52 -7.57 -12.44
N ALA A 369 8.67 -8.50 -11.51
CA ALA A 369 7.58 -9.08 -10.74
C ALA A 369 6.96 -8.11 -9.69
N ALA A 370 7.75 -7.16 -9.18
CA ALA A 370 7.40 -6.36 -8.01
C ALA A 370 6.02 -5.68 -8.10
N SER A 371 5.70 -5.11 -9.26
CA SER A 371 4.41 -4.45 -9.50
C SER A 371 3.23 -5.42 -9.39
N ALA A 372 3.35 -6.61 -10.02
CA ALA A 372 2.30 -7.62 -10.00
C ALA A 372 2.10 -8.22 -8.61
N VAL A 373 3.19 -8.48 -7.91
CA VAL A 373 3.20 -9.05 -6.55
C VAL A 373 2.51 -8.09 -5.56
N LEU A 374 2.91 -6.83 -5.55
CA LEU A 374 2.29 -5.82 -4.66
C LEU A 374 0.80 -5.61 -5.00
N LEU A 375 0.46 -5.50 -6.29
CA LEU A 375 -0.92 -5.33 -6.69
C LEU A 375 -1.79 -6.52 -6.24
N ALA A 376 -1.31 -7.75 -6.44
CA ALA A 376 -2.04 -8.94 -6.01
C ALA A 376 -2.22 -8.99 -4.49
N THR A 377 -1.18 -8.64 -3.72
CA THR A 377 -1.26 -8.54 -2.26
C THR A 377 -2.32 -7.52 -1.83
N CYS A 378 -2.29 -6.32 -2.40
CA CYS A 378 -3.29 -5.29 -2.10
C CYS A 378 -4.72 -5.73 -2.46
N LEU A 379 -4.93 -6.32 -3.63
CA LEU A 379 -6.26 -6.75 -4.04
C LEU A 379 -6.80 -7.89 -3.18
N ALA A 380 -5.94 -8.83 -2.77
CA ALA A 380 -6.33 -9.90 -1.85
C ALA A 380 -6.74 -9.36 -0.47
N ASP A 381 -6.03 -8.36 0.03
CA ASP A 381 -6.36 -7.70 1.29
C ASP A 381 -7.67 -6.91 1.20
N GLY A 382 -7.89 -6.26 0.06
CA GLY A 382 -9.10 -5.50 -0.25
C GLY A 382 -10.40 -6.32 -0.30
N ILE A 383 -10.33 -7.65 -0.31
CA ILE A 383 -11.53 -8.52 -0.24
C ILE A 383 -12.28 -8.31 1.07
N SER A 384 -11.57 -8.07 2.16
CA SER A 384 -12.17 -7.96 3.48
C SER A 384 -11.72 -6.73 4.28
N GLU A 385 -10.97 -5.83 3.66
CA GLU A 385 -10.54 -4.58 4.29
C GLU A 385 -10.69 -3.40 3.32
N ASP A 386 -10.92 -2.23 3.88
CA ASP A 386 -10.84 -0.99 3.14
C ASP A 386 -9.38 -0.53 3.13
N LEU A 387 -8.70 -0.77 2.02
CA LEU A 387 -7.27 -0.43 1.87
C LEU A 387 -7.03 1.06 1.69
N VAL A 388 -8.07 1.83 1.37
CA VAL A 388 -7.89 3.20 0.95
C VAL A 388 -9.03 4.07 1.47
N ASP A 389 -8.71 4.92 2.42
CA ASP A 389 -9.55 6.09 2.60
C ASP A 389 -9.26 7.08 1.47
N TRP A 390 -10.13 7.08 0.48
CA TRP A 390 -9.98 7.84 -0.76
C TRP A 390 -9.94 9.36 -0.56
N ARG A 391 -10.28 9.82 0.61
CA ARG A 391 -10.29 11.24 0.97
C ARG A 391 -8.89 11.80 1.22
N TYR A 392 -7.90 10.94 1.43
CA TYR A 392 -6.49 11.33 1.62
C TYR A 392 -5.55 10.17 1.24
N LEU A 393 -4.27 10.49 1.03
CA LEU A 393 -3.25 9.46 0.83
C LEU A 393 -2.88 8.86 2.19
N GLY A 394 -3.59 7.82 2.60
CA GLY A 394 -3.31 7.05 3.81
C GLY A 394 -2.17 6.06 3.64
N VAL A 395 -1.70 5.51 4.77
CA VAL A 395 -0.62 4.51 4.80
C VAL A 395 -0.96 3.29 3.92
N GLN A 396 -2.22 2.87 3.91
CA GLN A 396 -2.69 1.70 3.15
C GLN A 396 -2.74 1.94 1.63
N ALA A 397 -2.91 3.20 1.20
CA ALA A 397 -2.95 3.55 -0.23
C ALA A 397 -1.57 3.50 -0.91
N VAL A 398 -0.50 3.73 -0.13
CA VAL A 398 0.88 3.79 -0.67
C VAL A 398 1.30 2.48 -1.35
N PRO A 399 1.07 1.28 -0.81
CA PRO A 399 1.41 0.03 -1.49
C PRO A 399 0.73 -0.14 -2.85
N LEU A 400 -0.54 0.23 -2.98
CA LEU A 400 -1.28 0.15 -4.25
C LEU A 400 -0.75 1.16 -5.27
N LEU A 401 -0.48 2.39 -4.85
CA LEU A 401 0.14 3.42 -5.70
C LEU A 401 1.55 2.99 -6.12
N LEU A 402 2.36 2.48 -5.19
CA LEU A 402 3.72 2.00 -5.44
C LEU A 402 3.74 0.84 -6.44
N ALA A 403 2.77 -0.08 -6.38
CA ALA A 403 2.62 -1.15 -7.35
C ALA A 403 2.47 -0.62 -8.78
N GLY A 404 1.60 0.35 -9.00
CA GLY A 404 1.42 1.00 -10.31
C GLY A 404 2.68 1.75 -10.77
N LEU A 405 3.30 2.50 -9.88
CA LEU A 405 4.49 3.32 -10.18
C LEU A 405 5.72 2.48 -10.54
N LEU A 406 5.98 1.36 -9.85
CA LEU A 406 7.06 0.42 -10.18
C LEU A 406 6.91 -0.11 -11.61
N GLY A 407 5.71 -0.54 -11.97
CA GLY A 407 5.45 -1.02 -13.32
C GLY A 407 5.61 0.07 -14.39
N ALA A 408 5.11 1.28 -14.13
CA ALA A 408 5.23 2.41 -15.03
C ALA A 408 6.70 2.85 -15.23
N ALA A 409 7.50 2.86 -14.16
CA ALA A 409 8.92 3.18 -14.20
C ALA A 409 9.70 2.16 -15.04
N TRP A 410 9.42 0.86 -14.85
CA TRP A 410 10.05 -0.19 -15.64
C TRP A 410 9.70 -0.13 -17.13
N LEU A 411 8.42 0.04 -17.47
CA LEU A 411 8.00 0.16 -18.86
C LEU A 411 8.64 1.37 -19.57
N THR A 412 8.99 2.40 -18.82
CA THR A 412 9.71 3.57 -19.30
C THR A 412 11.17 3.24 -19.60
N GLN A 413 11.84 2.52 -18.67
CA GLN A 413 13.23 2.12 -18.84
C GLN A 413 13.40 1.13 -19.98
N ALA A 414 12.58 0.09 -20.06
CA ALA A 414 12.64 -0.93 -21.10
C ALA A 414 12.42 -0.39 -22.53
N ARG A 415 11.73 0.74 -22.68
CA ARG A 415 11.60 1.42 -23.97
C ARG A 415 12.88 2.17 -24.37
N ARG A 416 13.58 2.79 -23.41
CA ARG A 416 14.83 3.52 -23.68
C ARG A 416 15.97 2.60 -24.14
N GLU A 417 15.98 1.36 -23.64
CA GLU A 417 17.00 0.37 -24.02
C GLU A 417 16.77 -0.20 -25.43
N LYS A 418 15.63 0.07 -26.05
CA LYS A 418 15.27 -0.36 -27.43
C LYS A 418 15.44 0.75 -28.48
N THR A 419 15.58 2.01 -28.04
CA THR A 419 15.83 3.17 -28.92
C THR A 419 17.30 3.56 -28.86
#